data_605f8c27a893cd9ceae49967dd81cb09
#
_entry.id   605f8c27a893cd9ceae49967dd81cb09
#
_cell.length_a   1.000
_cell.length_b   1.000
_cell.length_c   1.000
_cell.angle_alpha   90.00
_cell.angle_beta   90.00
_cell.angle_gamma   90.00
#
_symmetry.space_group_name_H-M   'P 1'
#
loop_
_entity.id
_entity.type
_entity.pdbx_description
1 polymer ?
#
loop_
_entity_poly.entity_id
_entity_poly.type
_entity_poly.pdbx_seq_one_letter_code
_entity_poly.pdbx_strand_id
1 'polypeptide(L)'
;MRLDVLLSRVHVSRKKMKQALLKKEILVDHSPARKLSQNVDTGLQTITIKKQPIFTNSHQYFMMNKPPGVVTANSDRKHQTVLELIRPEDFNEHLYSVGRLDRDTSGLLLITDNGSLGFQLLHPQYHIAKTYEVEVNGLLDNQMIKAFQKGIVFLDGTICKPALLTIHSSTPNKSTATVTISEGKFHQIKKMFLTVGVKVISLKRTHFGAFELDQNLAAGEYRALNQTELEKVKQYLEKSY
;
A
#
# COMPACT_ATOMS: atom_id res chain seq x y z
N MET A 1 -14.97 -3.76 2.73
CA MET A 1 -15.73 -4.60 1.73
C MET A 1 -16.75 -3.76 0.97
N ARG A 2 -17.40 -4.28 -0.08
CA ARG A 2 -18.50 -3.55 -0.75
C ARG A 2 -19.76 -3.55 0.12
N LEU A 3 -20.54 -2.46 0.04
CA LEU A 3 -21.78 -2.29 0.83
C LEU A 3 -22.84 -3.37 0.54
N ASP A 4 -23.01 -3.78 -0.73
CA ASP A 4 -23.93 -4.87 -1.08
C ASP A 4 -23.52 -6.22 -0.47
N VAL A 5 -22.23 -6.48 -0.36
CA VAL A 5 -21.71 -7.69 0.29
C VAL A 5 -21.95 -7.61 1.80
N LEU A 6 -21.68 -6.46 2.43
CA LEU A 6 -21.98 -6.23 3.84
C LEU A 6 -23.46 -6.49 4.15
N LEU A 7 -24.36 -5.87 3.38
CA LEU A 7 -25.79 -6.00 3.56
C LEU A 7 -26.30 -7.44 3.33
N SER A 8 -25.66 -8.18 2.41
CA SER A 8 -25.96 -9.60 2.21
C SER A 8 -25.58 -10.46 3.42
N ARG A 9 -24.48 -10.16 4.10
CA ARG A 9 -24.04 -10.87 5.31
C ARG A 9 -25.04 -10.72 6.47
N VAL A 10 -25.76 -9.59 6.52
CA VAL A 10 -26.81 -9.35 7.51
C VAL A 10 -28.23 -9.69 6.95
N HIS A 11 -28.27 -10.58 5.97
CA HIS A 11 -29.51 -11.15 5.38
C HIS A 11 -30.46 -10.13 4.74
N VAL A 12 -29.98 -9.00 4.26
CA VAL A 12 -30.77 -8.05 3.48
C VAL A 12 -30.83 -8.51 2.02
N SER A 13 -32.03 -8.80 1.50
CA SER A 13 -32.17 -9.22 0.11
C SER A 13 -31.86 -8.10 -0.89
N ARG A 14 -31.36 -8.46 -2.08
CA ARG A 14 -30.96 -7.49 -3.12
C ARG A 14 -32.11 -6.51 -3.50
N LYS A 15 -33.38 -6.96 -3.49
CA LYS A 15 -34.55 -6.09 -3.71
C LYS A 15 -34.66 -5.05 -2.60
N LYS A 16 -34.56 -5.47 -1.33
CA LYS A 16 -34.59 -4.56 -0.16
C LYS A 16 -33.43 -3.56 -0.17
N MET A 17 -32.21 -3.99 -0.55
CA MET A 17 -31.05 -3.09 -0.68
C MET A 17 -31.31 -1.97 -1.69
N LYS A 18 -31.80 -2.30 -2.89
CA LYS A 18 -32.14 -1.31 -3.92
C LYS A 18 -33.21 -0.33 -3.46
N GLN A 19 -34.27 -0.82 -2.81
CA GLN A 19 -35.33 0.03 -2.28
C GLN A 19 -34.82 0.97 -1.17
N ALA A 20 -34.03 0.45 -0.23
CA ALA A 20 -33.44 1.24 0.86
C ALA A 20 -32.44 2.30 0.34
N LEU A 21 -31.68 1.99 -0.71
CA LEU A 21 -30.79 2.96 -1.35
C LEU A 21 -31.58 4.11 -1.99
N LEU A 22 -32.62 3.79 -2.78
CA LEU A 22 -33.48 4.78 -3.43
C LEU A 22 -34.20 5.69 -2.41
N LYS A 23 -34.62 5.13 -1.27
CA LYS A 23 -35.26 5.87 -0.18
C LYS A 23 -34.26 6.59 0.73
N LYS A 24 -32.94 6.52 0.43
CA LYS A 24 -31.87 7.08 1.27
C LYS A 24 -31.90 6.55 2.71
N GLU A 25 -32.38 5.32 2.92
CA GLU A 25 -32.48 4.66 4.22
C GLU A 25 -31.19 3.94 4.63
N ILE A 26 -30.18 3.86 3.73
CA ILE A 26 -28.85 3.36 4.04
C ILE A 26 -27.94 4.56 4.26
N LEU A 27 -27.36 4.67 5.46
CA LEU A 27 -26.42 5.74 5.79
C LEU A 27 -25.04 5.16 6.07
N VAL A 28 -24.02 5.89 5.62
CA VAL A 28 -22.61 5.67 5.93
C VAL A 28 -22.10 6.97 6.53
N ASP A 29 -21.67 6.93 7.79
CA ASP A 29 -21.29 8.11 8.58
C ASP A 29 -22.35 9.23 8.51
N HIS A 30 -23.60 8.84 8.79
CA HIS A 30 -24.78 9.73 8.78
C HIS A 30 -25.17 10.30 7.41
N SER A 31 -24.42 10.02 6.34
CA SER A 31 -24.73 10.46 4.98
C SER A 31 -25.35 9.34 4.16
N PRO A 32 -26.35 9.63 3.26
CA PRO A 32 -26.93 8.61 2.40
C PRO A 32 -25.87 7.92 1.54
N ALA A 33 -25.90 6.58 1.51
CA ALA A 33 -25.03 5.80 0.66
C ALA A 33 -25.22 6.19 -0.82
N ARG A 34 -24.11 6.32 -1.55
CA ARG A 34 -24.11 6.77 -2.97
C ARG A 34 -24.51 5.63 -3.91
N LYS A 35 -23.96 4.45 -3.68
CA LYS A 35 -24.20 3.25 -4.51
C LYS A 35 -23.93 1.98 -3.69
N LEU A 36 -24.59 0.88 -4.05
CA LEU A 36 -24.40 -0.41 -3.36
C LEU A 36 -22.99 -1.00 -3.55
N SER A 37 -22.29 -0.60 -4.61
CA SER A 37 -20.91 -1.05 -4.89
C SER A 37 -19.84 -0.24 -4.16
N GLN A 38 -20.19 0.82 -3.38
CA GLN A 38 -19.19 1.57 -2.63
C GLN A 38 -18.52 0.69 -1.57
N ASN A 39 -17.23 0.96 -1.32
CA ASN A 39 -16.49 0.27 -0.27
C ASN A 39 -16.84 0.86 1.10
N VAL A 40 -16.96 -0.02 2.08
CA VAL A 40 -17.28 0.33 3.47
C VAL A 40 -16.50 -0.57 4.43
N ASP A 41 -16.31 -0.07 5.66
CA ASP A 41 -15.72 -0.81 6.76
C ASP A 41 -16.40 -0.42 8.07
N THR A 42 -17.06 -1.38 8.73
CA THR A 42 -17.78 -1.16 9.99
C THR A 42 -16.86 -0.88 11.19
N GLY A 43 -15.56 -1.17 11.07
CA GLY A 43 -14.55 -0.77 12.06
C GLY A 43 -14.12 0.69 11.95
N LEU A 44 -14.37 1.32 10.78
CA LEU A 44 -13.97 2.70 10.50
C LEU A 44 -15.16 3.64 10.27
N GLN A 45 -16.35 3.09 9.98
CA GLN A 45 -17.54 3.85 9.55
C GLN A 45 -18.79 3.34 10.28
N THR A 46 -19.65 4.26 10.65
CA THR A 46 -21.00 3.93 11.15
C THR A 46 -21.92 3.66 9.98
N ILE A 47 -22.40 2.42 9.85
CA ILE A 47 -23.29 2.02 8.77
C ILE A 47 -24.66 1.65 9.34
N THR A 48 -25.71 2.27 8.82
CA THR A 48 -27.09 1.98 9.26
C THR A 48 -27.99 1.69 8.07
N ILE A 49 -29.00 0.84 8.28
CA ILE A 49 -30.14 0.65 7.37
C ILE A 49 -31.42 0.84 8.15
N LYS A 50 -32.30 1.73 7.68
CA LYS A 50 -33.57 2.08 8.38
C LYS A 50 -33.31 2.44 9.85
N LYS A 51 -32.27 3.21 10.12
CA LYS A 51 -31.81 3.63 11.44
C LYS A 51 -31.27 2.50 12.35
N GLN A 52 -31.19 1.26 11.85
CA GLN A 52 -30.60 0.14 12.59
C GLN A 52 -29.11 0.05 12.24
N PRO A 53 -28.20 0.06 13.22
CA PRO A 53 -26.78 -0.05 12.96
C PRO A 53 -26.42 -1.47 12.50
N ILE A 54 -25.41 -1.55 11.63
CA ILE A 54 -24.84 -2.80 11.13
C ILE A 54 -23.44 -2.94 11.70
N PHE A 55 -23.20 -4.06 12.36
CA PHE A 55 -21.88 -4.44 12.87
C PHE A 55 -21.45 -5.74 12.20
N THR A 56 -20.17 -5.79 11.82
CA THR A 56 -19.47 -7.01 11.40
C THR A 56 -18.08 -6.99 12.01
N ASN A 57 -17.32 -8.07 11.88
CA ASN A 57 -15.93 -8.07 12.29
C ASN A 57 -15.18 -6.94 11.53
N SER A 58 -14.48 -6.11 12.28
CA SER A 58 -13.62 -5.07 11.72
C SER A 58 -12.42 -5.69 11.01
N HIS A 59 -11.95 -5.04 9.95
CA HIS A 59 -10.69 -5.41 9.32
C HIS A 59 -9.49 -5.00 10.19
N GLN A 60 -8.40 -5.71 10.02
CA GLN A 60 -7.11 -5.39 10.65
C GLN A 60 -6.23 -4.59 9.69
N TYR A 61 -5.48 -3.67 10.25
CA TYR A 61 -4.58 -2.80 9.50
C TYR A 61 -3.28 -2.62 10.27
N PHE A 62 -2.18 -3.09 9.69
CA PHE A 62 -0.84 -3.00 10.30
C PHE A 62 0.12 -2.26 9.38
N MET A 63 1.04 -1.51 10.00
CA MET A 63 2.26 -1.00 9.41
C MET A 63 3.42 -1.84 9.90
N MET A 64 4.22 -2.37 8.99
CA MET A 64 5.46 -3.09 9.28
C MET A 64 6.65 -2.35 8.71
N ASN A 65 7.74 -2.28 9.47
CA ASN A 65 9.06 -1.96 8.94
C ASN A 65 9.71 -3.27 8.51
N LYS A 66 9.44 -3.70 7.26
CA LYS A 66 9.96 -4.96 6.74
C LYS A 66 11.48 -5.02 6.83
N PRO A 67 12.09 -6.03 7.46
CA PRO A 67 13.54 -6.18 7.48
C PRO A 67 14.04 -6.73 6.12
N PRO A 68 15.32 -6.53 5.78
CA PRO A 68 15.95 -7.28 4.69
C PRO A 68 16.04 -8.78 5.03
N GLY A 69 16.12 -9.63 4.00
CA GLY A 69 16.21 -11.08 4.18
C GLY A 69 14.88 -11.83 4.21
N VAL A 70 13.78 -11.16 4.58
CA VAL A 70 12.43 -11.71 4.65
C VAL A 70 11.69 -11.49 3.33
N VAL A 71 10.89 -12.45 2.86
CA VAL A 71 10.14 -12.36 1.62
C VAL A 71 8.72 -11.86 1.83
N THR A 72 8.21 -11.12 0.86
CA THR A 72 6.82 -10.64 0.82
C THR A 72 5.95 -11.67 0.10
N ALA A 73 5.57 -12.71 0.83
CA ALA A 73 4.71 -13.80 0.37
C ALA A 73 3.81 -14.27 1.51
N ASN A 74 2.71 -14.95 1.17
CA ASN A 74 1.84 -15.57 2.18
C ASN A 74 2.47 -16.82 2.78
N SER A 75 3.26 -17.55 1.98
CA SER A 75 4.08 -18.68 2.42
C SER A 75 5.30 -18.83 1.51
N ASP A 76 6.40 -19.36 2.03
CA ASP A 76 7.61 -19.68 1.27
C ASP A 76 8.29 -20.90 1.91
N ARG A 77 8.84 -21.81 1.09
CA ARG A 77 9.48 -23.04 1.58
C ARG A 77 10.92 -22.85 2.06
N LYS A 78 11.55 -21.75 1.67
CA LYS A 78 13.00 -21.55 1.89
C LYS A 78 13.31 -20.32 2.74
N HIS A 79 12.40 -19.36 2.77
CA HIS A 79 12.65 -18.07 3.40
C HIS A 79 11.48 -17.69 4.32
N GLN A 80 11.81 -17.08 5.44
CA GLN A 80 10.82 -16.49 6.33
C GLN A 80 10.00 -15.43 5.59
N THR A 81 8.69 -15.45 5.81
CA THR A 81 7.76 -14.51 5.21
C THR A 81 7.42 -13.36 6.15
N VAL A 82 6.91 -12.26 5.59
CA VAL A 82 6.45 -11.10 6.39
C VAL A 82 5.26 -11.45 7.30
N LEU A 83 4.44 -12.45 6.94
CA LEU A 83 3.31 -12.88 7.77
C LEU A 83 3.75 -13.71 8.97
N GLU A 84 4.86 -14.42 8.88
CA GLU A 84 5.45 -15.15 10.02
C GLU A 84 6.07 -14.21 11.08
N LEU A 85 6.22 -12.92 10.78
CA LEU A 85 6.61 -11.92 11.78
C LEU A 85 5.42 -11.35 12.57
N ILE A 86 4.19 -11.67 12.16
CA ILE A 86 2.97 -11.27 12.89
C ILE A 86 2.78 -12.21 14.09
N ARG A 87 2.53 -11.65 15.26
CA ARG A 87 2.28 -12.41 16.48
C ARG A 87 1.02 -13.27 16.35
N PRO A 88 0.96 -14.46 16.97
CA PRO A 88 -0.19 -15.35 16.87
C PRO A 88 -1.53 -14.68 17.24
N GLU A 89 -1.53 -13.79 18.24
CA GLU A 89 -2.73 -13.08 18.70
C GLU A 89 -3.27 -12.07 17.70
N ASP A 90 -2.41 -11.55 16.81
CA ASP A 90 -2.78 -10.58 15.77
C ASP A 90 -3.02 -11.26 14.40
N PHE A 91 -2.63 -12.54 14.27
CA PHE A 91 -2.72 -13.27 13.01
C PHE A 91 -4.14 -13.73 12.69
N ASN A 92 -4.57 -13.54 11.46
CA ASN A 92 -5.68 -14.26 10.88
C ASN A 92 -5.32 -14.73 9.46
N GLU A 93 -5.96 -15.79 8.99
CA GLU A 93 -5.67 -16.45 7.70
C GLU A 93 -5.95 -15.58 6.47
N HIS A 94 -6.68 -14.47 6.63
CA HIS A 94 -7.04 -13.54 5.56
C HIS A 94 -6.05 -12.39 5.43
N LEU A 95 -5.09 -12.26 6.36
CA LEU A 95 -4.05 -11.24 6.28
C LEU A 95 -3.17 -11.44 5.05
N TYR A 96 -2.86 -10.34 4.39
CA TYR A 96 -1.92 -10.31 3.28
C TYR A 96 -1.16 -8.97 3.25
N SER A 97 -0.02 -8.95 2.59
CA SER A 97 0.75 -7.72 2.39
C SER A 97 0.19 -6.91 1.22
N VAL A 98 0.00 -5.61 1.43
CA VAL A 98 -0.42 -4.68 0.37
C VAL A 98 0.79 -4.33 -0.50
N GLY A 99 0.91 -5.04 -1.60
CA GLY A 99 2.06 -4.98 -2.50
C GLY A 99 3.25 -5.79 -1.96
N ARG A 100 4.36 -5.66 -2.67
CA ARG A 100 5.55 -6.45 -2.40
C ARG A 100 6.78 -5.56 -2.31
N LEU A 101 7.72 -5.97 -1.48
CA LEU A 101 9.10 -5.52 -1.45
C LEU A 101 9.99 -6.72 -1.75
N ASP A 102 11.09 -6.49 -2.44
CA ASP A 102 12.09 -7.53 -2.68
C ASP A 102 12.66 -8.03 -1.35
N ARG A 103 13.26 -9.22 -1.35
CA ARG A 103 13.82 -9.83 -0.15
C ARG A 103 14.84 -8.93 0.55
N ASP A 104 15.68 -8.26 -0.21
CA ASP A 104 16.73 -7.35 0.28
C ASP A 104 16.28 -5.88 0.42
N THR A 105 15.03 -5.56 0.04
CA THR A 105 14.43 -4.25 0.25
C THR A 105 13.74 -4.19 1.60
N SER A 106 13.95 -3.12 2.34
CA SER A 106 13.36 -2.88 3.65
C SER A 106 12.30 -1.79 3.65
N GLY A 107 11.70 -1.53 4.82
CA GLY A 107 10.87 -0.37 5.07
C GLY A 107 9.37 -0.64 5.05
N LEU A 108 8.60 0.40 4.79
CA LEU A 108 7.15 0.42 4.91
C LEU A 108 6.45 -0.68 4.11
N LEU A 109 5.77 -1.56 4.82
CA LEU A 109 4.83 -2.53 4.26
C LEU A 109 3.52 -2.46 5.04
N LEU A 110 2.40 -2.33 4.33
CA LEU A 110 1.08 -2.43 4.92
C LEU A 110 0.60 -3.88 4.86
N ILE A 111 -0.03 -4.35 5.95
CA ILE A 111 -0.62 -5.68 6.06
C ILE A 111 -2.06 -5.52 6.51
N THR A 112 -2.99 -6.20 5.85
CA THR A 112 -4.43 -6.11 6.14
C THR A 112 -5.17 -7.31 5.58
N ASP A 113 -6.39 -7.53 6.02
CA ASP A 113 -7.37 -8.45 5.42
C ASP A 113 -8.43 -7.71 4.56
N ASN A 114 -8.28 -6.38 4.37
CA ASN A 114 -9.19 -5.58 3.56
C ASN A 114 -8.77 -5.52 2.08
N GLY A 115 -9.32 -6.42 1.25
CA GLY A 115 -9.04 -6.47 -0.19
C GLY A 115 -9.37 -5.17 -0.94
N SER A 116 -10.35 -4.40 -0.46
CA SER A 116 -10.70 -3.12 -1.10
C SER A 116 -9.60 -2.08 -0.95
N LEU A 117 -8.94 -2.01 0.23
CA LEU A 117 -7.79 -1.13 0.43
C LEU A 117 -6.61 -1.54 -0.47
N GLY A 118 -6.32 -2.84 -0.50
CA GLY A 118 -5.25 -3.36 -1.37
C GLY A 118 -5.49 -3.01 -2.84
N PHE A 119 -6.71 -3.17 -3.33
CA PHE A 119 -7.06 -2.76 -4.69
C PHE A 119 -6.81 -1.27 -4.93
N GLN A 120 -7.26 -0.38 -4.03
CA GLN A 120 -7.07 1.07 -4.16
C GLN A 120 -5.58 1.48 -4.17
N LEU A 121 -4.74 0.79 -3.41
CA LEU A 121 -3.31 1.12 -3.31
C LEU A 121 -2.46 0.49 -4.42
N LEU A 122 -2.90 -0.62 -5.01
CA LEU A 122 -2.09 -1.40 -5.94
C LEU A 122 -2.50 -1.28 -7.40
N HIS A 123 -3.79 -0.94 -7.67
CA HIS A 123 -4.27 -0.93 -9.05
C HIS A 123 -3.53 0.14 -9.88
N PRO A 124 -2.95 -0.24 -11.04
CA PRO A 124 -2.07 0.64 -11.82
C PRO A 124 -2.68 1.98 -12.22
N GLN A 125 -4.00 2.04 -12.42
CA GLN A 125 -4.72 3.26 -12.83
C GLN A 125 -4.66 4.38 -11.78
N TYR A 126 -4.43 4.06 -10.49
CA TYR A 126 -4.41 5.06 -9.42
C TYR A 126 -3.04 5.70 -9.23
N HIS A 127 -2.02 5.17 -9.86
CA HIS A 127 -0.65 5.72 -9.85
C HIS A 127 -0.14 6.09 -8.46
N ILE A 128 -0.45 5.27 -7.46
CA ILE A 128 -0.09 5.53 -6.07
C ILE A 128 1.43 5.61 -5.93
N ALA A 129 1.89 6.78 -5.50
CA ALA A 129 3.30 7.07 -5.33
C ALA A 129 3.95 6.17 -4.26
N LYS A 130 5.19 5.79 -4.49
CA LYS A 130 6.05 5.04 -3.55
C LYS A 130 7.40 5.73 -3.50
N THR A 131 7.81 6.13 -2.30
CA THR A 131 9.07 6.83 -2.08
C THR A 131 10.05 5.93 -1.36
N TYR A 132 11.28 5.94 -1.82
CA TYR A 132 12.36 5.11 -1.31
C TYR A 132 13.60 5.94 -1.03
N GLU A 133 14.24 5.67 0.09
CA GLU A 133 15.64 6.01 0.32
C GLU A 133 16.50 4.96 -0.37
N VAL A 134 17.51 5.41 -1.10
CA VAL A 134 18.41 4.56 -1.85
C VAL A 134 19.87 4.95 -1.60
N GLU A 135 20.71 3.93 -1.45
CA GLU A 135 22.15 4.05 -1.46
C GLU A 135 22.71 3.30 -2.66
N VAL A 136 23.62 3.92 -3.40
CA VAL A 136 24.28 3.35 -4.58
C VAL A 136 25.81 3.41 -4.48
N ASN A 137 26.48 2.52 -5.23
CA ASN A 137 27.93 2.37 -5.24
C ASN A 137 28.68 3.29 -6.21
N GLY A 138 28.13 4.45 -6.51
CA GLY A 138 28.76 5.35 -7.49
C GLY A 138 28.25 6.77 -7.41
N LEU A 139 28.80 7.62 -8.25
CA LEU A 139 28.44 9.02 -8.36
C LEU A 139 27.03 9.17 -8.95
N LEU A 140 26.23 10.04 -8.36
CA LEU A 140 24.97 10.51 -8.93
C LEU A 140 25.12 11.97 -9.36
N ASP A 141 24.53 12.32 -10.50
CA ASP A 141 24.62 13.66 -11.08
C ASP A 141 23.29 14.18 -11.63
N ASN A 142 23.32 15.42 -12.12
CA ASN A 142 22.13 16.07 -12.69
C ASN A 142 21.66 15.44 -14.01
N GLN A 143 22.50 14.71 -14.73
CA GLN A 143 22.08 14.02 -15.96
C GLN A 143 21.19 12.83 -15.60
N MET A 144 21.50 12.12 -14.51
CA MET A 144 20.69 11.03 -14.00
C MET A 144 19.33 11.53 -13.50
N ILE A 145 19.26 12.70 -12.83
CA ILE A 145 17.98 13.33 -12.46
C ILE A 145 17.12 13.55 -13.70
N LYS A 146 17.70 14.12 -14.77
CA LYS A 146 16.98 14.35 -16.04
C LYS A 146 16.53 13.04 -16.71
N ALA A 147 17.35 11.97 -16.64
CA ALA A 147 17.00 10.66 -17.16
C ALA A 147 15.80 10.07 -16.42
N PHE A 148 15.78 10.12 -15.08
CA PHE A 148 14.65 9.66 -14.26
C PHE A 148 13.37 10.44 -14.56
N GLN A 149 13.46 11.77 -14.72
CA GLN A 149 12.33 12.64 -15.06
C GLN A 149 11.73 12.34 -16.44
N LYS A 150 12.54 11.90 -17.41
CA LYS A 150 12.08 11.49 -18.74
C LYS A 150 11.48 10.09 -18.77
N GLY A 151 11.80 9.26 -17.79
CA GLY A 151 11.51 7.83 -17.76
C GLY A 151 12.67 7.00 -18.31
N ILE A 152 13.10 6.03 -17.52
CA ILE A 152 14.19 5.11 -17.85
C ILE A 152 13.68 4.00 -18.77
N VAL A 153 14.45 3.63 -19.78
CA VAL A 153 14.20 2.46 -20.64
C VAL A 153 15.18 1.37 -20.23
N PHE A 154 14.66 0.23 -19.78
CA PHE A 154 15.48 -0.93 -19.40
C PHE A 154 16.12 -1.60 -20.62
N LEU A 155 17.14 -2.44 -20.37
CA LEU A 155 17.82 -3.18 -21.45
C LEU A 155 16.88 -4.12 -22.25
N ASP A 156 15.78 -4.56 -21.62
CA ASP A 156 14.74 -5.38 -22.25
C ASP A 156 13.70 -4.56 -23.03
N GLY A 157 13.92 -3.25 -23.19
CA GLY A 157 13.01 -2.32 -23.86
C GLY A 157 11.83 -1.84 -23.00
N THR A 158 11.71 -2.30 -21.77
CA THR A 158 10.62 -1.86 -20.87
C THR A 158 10.77 -0.38 -20.51
N ILE A 159 9.76 0.42 -20.83
CA ILE A 159 9.75 1.86 -20.53
C ILE A 159 9.15 2.08 -19.16
N CYS A 160 9.87 2.80 -18.28
CA CYS A 160 9.37 3.27 -16.99
C CYS A 160 8.68 4.62 -17.11
N LYS A 161 7.67 4.84 -16.27
CA LYS A 161 7.10 6.18 -16.11
C LYS A 161 8.14 7.15 -15.53
N PRO A 162 7.99 8.46 -15.76
CA PRO A 162 8.78 9.47 -15.09
C PRO A 162 8.84 9.25 -13.58
N ALA A 163 10.03 9.44 -13.02
CA ALA A 163 10.29 9.30 -11.59
C ALA A 163 11.00 10.54 -11.06
N LEU A 164 10.77 10.87 -9.80
CA LEU A 164 11.46 11.96 -9.12
C LEU A 164 12.69 11.39 -8.43
N LEU A 165 13.87 11.88 -8.76
CA LEU A 165 15.14 11.57 -8.09
C LEU A 165 15.67 12.83 -7.41
N THR A 166 15.93 12.77 -6.11
CA THR A 166 16.55 13.82 -5.31
C THR A 166 17.84 13.29 -4.70
N ILE A 167 18.99 13.85 -5.09
CA ILE A 167 20.30 13.45 -4.59
C ILE A 167 20.58 14.20 -3.28
N HIS A 168 20.95 13.48 -2.22
CA HIS A 168 21.32 14.04 -0.92
C HIS A 168 22.82 14.15 -0.73
N SER A 169 23.55 13.11 -1.15
CA SER A 169 25.01 13.12 -1.16
C SER A 169 25.50 12.36 -2.39
N SER A 170 26.63 12.79 -2.95
CA SER A 170 27.20 12.13 -4.13
C SER A 170 28.72 12.11 -4.04
N THR A 171 29.30 10.91 -4.06
CA THR A 171 30.75 10.65 -4.11
C THR A 171 31.02 9.53 -5.11
N PRO A 172 32.28 9.38 -5.60
CA PRO A 172 32.62 8.33 -6.54
C PRO A 172 32.34 6.90 -6.06
N ASN A 173 32.36 6.68 -4.74
CA ASN A 173 32.23 5.34 -4.15
C ASN A 173 30.84 5.08 -3.56
N LYS A 174 30.10 6.15 -3.23
CA LYS A 174 28.84 6.03 -2.51
C LYS A 174 28.00 7.28 -2.68
N SER A 175 26.74 7.15 -3.04
CA SER A 175 25.78 8.24 -3.07
C SER A 175 24.49 7.83 -2.40
N THR A 176 23.78 8.83 -1.84
CA THR A 176 22.44 8.65 -1.24
C THR A 176 21.44 9.54 -1.94
N ALA A 177 20.26 9.03 -2.15
CA ALA A 177 19.19 9.75 -2.81
C ALA A 177 17.80 9.28 -2.31
N THR A 178 16.79 10.08 -2.63
CA THR A 178 15.39 9.67 -2.54
C THR A 178 14.84 9.49 -3.96
N VAL A 179 14.11 8.40 -4.20
CA VAL A 179 13.43 8.17 -5.47
C VAL A 179 11.94 7.93 -5.24
N THR A 180 11.10 8.63 -6.02
CA THR A 180 9.64 8.46 -6.00
C THR A 180 9.16 7.95 -7.35
N ILE A 181 8.44 6.82 -7.34
CA ILE A 181 7.83 6.19 -8.52
C ILE A 181 6.32 6.07 -8.35
N SER A 182 5.56 6.04 -9.45
CA SER A 182 4.09 5.89 -9.46
C SER A 182 3.61 4.55 -10.04
N GLU A 183 4.52 3.58 -10.17
CA GLU A 183 4.27 2.22 -10.66
C GLU A 183 5.08 1.21 -9.84
N GLY A 184 5.10 -0.06 -10.22
CA GLY A 184 5.85 -1.10 -9.49
C GLY A 184 6.19 -2.27 -10.40
N LYS A 185 7.19 -2.11 -11.28
CA LYS A 185 7.71 -3.20 -12.10
C LYS A 185 8.70 -4.05 -11.29
N PHE A 186 8.95 -5.27 -11.75
CA PHE A 186 9.89 -6.18 -11.12
C PHE A 186 11.30 -5.59 -11.04
N HIS A 187 11.82 -5.44 -9.79
CA HIS A 187 13.10 -4.84 -9.44
C HIS A 187 13.29 -3.42 -10.03
N GLN A 188 12.21 -2.65 -10.16
CA GLN A 188 12.20 -1.42 -10.96
C GLN A 188 13.32 -0.45 -10.57
N ILE A 189 13.41 -0.04 -9.31
CA ILE A 189 14.41 0.95 -8.86
C ILE A 189 15.82 0.44 -9.08
N LYS A 190 16.10 -0.82 -8.77
CA LYS A 190 17.42 -1.43 -9.01
C LYS A 190 17.82 -1.41 -10.47
N LYS A 191 16.88 -1.75 -11.37
CA LYS A 191 17.10 -1.70 -12.83
C LYS A 191 17.25 -0.26 -13.32
N MET A 192 16.49 0.70 -12.79
CA MET A 192 16.63 2.12 -13.15
C MET A 192 18.03 2.63 -12.86
N PHE A 193 18.55 2.40 -11.64
CA PHE A 193 19.89 2.81 -11.28
C PHE A 193 20.98 2.05 -12.06
N LEU A 194 20.79 0.75 -12.31
CA LEU A 194 21.70 -0.03 -13.14
C LEU A 194 21.79 0.51 -14.57
N THR A 195 20.68 0.95 -15.14
CA THR A 195 20.64 1.54 -16.50
C THR A 195 21.44 2.84 -16.59
N VAL A 196 21.53 3.61 -15.51
CA VAL A 196 22.36 4.84 -15.46
C VAL A 196 23.78 4.58 -14.92
N GLY A 197 24.19 3.31 -14.81
CA GLY A 197 25.57 2.91 -14.56
C GLY A 197 25.95 2.72 -13.09
N VAL A 198 25.02 2.74 -12.14
CA VAL A 198 25.29 2.51 -10.72
C VAL A 198 24.42 1.38 -10.15
N LYS A 199 24.93 0.69 -9.12
CA LYS A 199 24.22 -0.42 -8.46
C LYS A 199 23.66 0.04 -7.12
N VAL A 200 22.39 -0.30 -6.86
CA VAL A 200 21.76 -0.10 -5.55
C VAL A 200 22.39 -1.04 -4.52
N ILE A 201 22.85 -0.48 -3.42
CA ILE A 201 23.43 -1.18 -2.25
C ILE A 201 22.36 -1.37 -1.18
N SER A 202 21.56 -0.33 -0.91
CA SER A 202 20.49 -0.34 0.07
C SER A 202 19.25 0.32 -0.52
N LEU A 203 18.08 -0.23 -0.20
CA LEU A 203 16.78 0.28 -0.65
C LEU A 203 15.76 0.14 0.47
N LYS A 204 15.19 1.28 0.90
CA LYS A 204 14.20 1.31 1.98
C LYS A 204 12.99 2.12 1.55
N ARG A 205 11.81 1.51 1.53
CA ARG A 205 10.58 2.25 1.25
C ARG A 205 10.15 3.05 2.48
N THR A 206 10.07 4.36 2.35
CA THR A 206 9.67 5.28 3.43
C THR A 206 8.22 5.70 3.30
N HIS A 207 7.67 5.81 2.06
CA HIS A 207 6.28 6.20 1.85
C HIS A 207 5.58 5.27 0.86
N PHE A 208 4.31 5.05 1.10
CA PHE A 208 3.39 4.37 0.20
C PHE A 208 2.04 5.09 0.17
N GLY A 209 1.77 5.84 -0.89
CA GLY A 209 0.64 6.75 -0.97
C GLY A 209 0.68 7.79 0.14
N ALA A 210 -0.38 7.87 0.92
CA ALA A 210 -0.46 8.77 2.05
C ALA A 210 0.22 8.25 3.34
N PHE A 211 0.70 7.00 3.35
CA PHE A 211 1.32 6.39 4.52
C PHE A 211 2.83 6.65 4.52
N GLU A 212 3.35 6.97 5.69
CA GLU A 212 4.77 7.17 5.97
C GLU A 212 5.23 6.16 7.01
N LEU A 213 6.44 5.62 6.85
CA LEU A 213 7.03 4.69 7.81
C LEU A 213 7.26 5.39 9.14
N ASP A 214 6.75 4.80 10.20
CA ASP A 214 7.05 5.25 11.57
C ASP A 214 8.54 5.06 11.87
N GLN A 215 9.24 6.14 12.15
CA GLN A 215 10.67 6.14 12.43
C GLN A 215 11.03 5.42 13.74
N ASN A 216 10.07 5.30 14.66
CA ASN A 216 10.26 4.58 15.92
C ASN A 216 10.05 3.06 15.77
N LEU A 217 9.56 2.60 14.62
CA LEU A 217 9.32 1.18 14.36
C LEU A 217 10.61 0.51 13.88
N ALA A 218 11.21 -0.32 14.71
CA ALA A 218 12.45 -1.01 14.37
C ALA A 218 12.26 -2.00 13.21
N ALA A 219 13.35 -2.37 12.54
CA ALA A 219 13.31 -3.36 11.46
C ALA A 219 12.80 -4.72 11.96
N GLY A 220 11.77 -5.27 11.32
CA GLY A 220 11.08 -6.50 11.72
C GLY A 220 9.88 -6.26 12.63
N GLU A 221 9.70 -5.08 13.18
CA GLU A 221 8.54 -4.74 13.98
C GLU A 221 7.35 -4.31 13.13
N TYR A 222 6.17 -4.45 13.71
CA TYR A 222 4.92 -3.95 13.17
C TYR A 222 4.03 -3.40 14.30
N ARG A 223 3.08 -2.56 13.95
CA ARG A 223 2.03 -2.07 14.84
C ARG A 223 0.71 -1.89 14.09
N ALA A 224 -0.38 -1.86 14.83
CA ALA A 224 -1.65 -1.41 14.28
C ALA A 224 -1.54 0.04 13.76
N LEU A 225 -2.32 0.36 12.72
CA LEU A 225 -2.44 1.74 12.27
C LEU A 225 -3.09 2.60 13.36
N ASN A 226 -2.55 3.80 13.57
CA ASN A 226 -3.13 4.78 14.48
C ASN A 226 -4.36 5.47 13.87
N GLN A 227 -5.08 6.27 14.68
CA GLN A 227 -6.33 6.91 14.24
C GLN A 227 -6.15 7.77 12.98
N THR A 228 -5.06 8.55 12.90
CA THR A 228 -4.77 9.39 11.72
C THR A 228 -4.54 8.54 10.46
N GLU A 229 -3.88 7.39 10.60
CA GLU A 229 -3.65 6.45 9.50
C GLU A 229 -4.94 5.73 9.11
N LEU A 230 -5.80 5.37 10.06
CA LEU A 230 -7.13 4.79 9.80
C LEU A 230 -8.05 5.78 9.05
N GLU A 231 -7.96 7.07 9.33
CA GLU A 231 -8.65 8.10 8.52
C GLU A 231 -8.15 8.13 7.07
N LYS A 232 -6.85 7.92 6.84
CA LYS A 232 -6.31 7.77 5.47
C LYS A 232 -6.87 6.50 4.80
N VAL A 233 -6.97 5.37 5.52
CA VAL A 233 -7.64 4.16 5.00
C VAL A 233 -9.05 4.48 4.56
N LYS A 234 -9.84 5.13 5.41
CA LYS A 234 -11.22 5.55 5.13
C LYS A 234 -11.31 6.37 3.84
N GLN A 235 -10.43 7.38 3.68
CA GLN A 235 -10.35 8.20 2.47
C GLN A 235 -10.07 7.37 1.21
N TYR A 236 -9.20 6.34 1.28
CA TYR A 236 -8.98 5.44 0.14
C TYR A 236 -10.20 4.60 -0.18
N LEU A 237 -10.94 4.11 0.83
CA LEU A 237 -12.16 3.34 0.61
C LEU A 237 -13.29 4.17 0.00
N GLU A 238 -13.38 5.46 0.35
CA GLU A 238 -14.38 6.40 -0.15
C GLU A 238 -14.11 6.90 -1.58
N LYS A 239 -12.87 6.85 -2.04
CA LYS A 239 -12.49 7.12 -3.44
C LYS A 239 -13.03 6.00 -4.33
N SER A 240 -14.34 6.00 -4.56
CA SER A 240 -14.97 5.14 -5.57
C SER A 240 -14.97 5.88 -6.89
N TYR A 241 -14.15 5.45 -7.82
CA TYR A 241 -14.17 5.88 -9.23
C TYR A 241 -15.28 5.18 -10.00
#